data_224addc51a74ed21c53486a3add8d087
#
_entry.id   224addc51a74ed21c53486a3add8d087
#
_cell.length_a   1.000
_cell.length_b   1.000
_cell.length_c   1.000
_cell.angle_alpha   90.00
_cell.angle_beta   90.00
_cell.angle_gamma   90.00
#
_symmetry.space_group_name_H-M   'P 1'
#
loop_
_entity.id
_entity.type
_entity.pdbx_description
1 polymer ?
#
loop_
_entity_poly.entity_id
_entity_poly.type
_entity_poly.pdbx_seq_one_letter_code
_entity_poly.pdbx_strand_id
1 'polypeptide(L)'
;MNFEELVNTYAIPACIVSVEKKGEDKYGEIRIIAANPGYIKDNHLPEDVVFGDLYDKYAPNDKNFEFFAFSCAVKKENLHAYVHPDRWDIWLDCNWIPLSMHDGDIYYMVYTMEMSDTMDARKLTNREADVTSDVLQTCIKLHKGDDFEETMRQVIIDIKELCSPEFCRILVRDNKTKKVVILSDTGEDEPFEQNLSLTMKKNLYDVTETWIKDIAGSNCLIAKDIDEMEIVKERDPNWYKSIIEYNVRSLILFPIEYGREVIGFIWVANFDAEKTAKIKDTLELTSYFVASFIYSNQLLGRLEEMSTTDMLTGLLNRSAMDRRIEELLSGKNESLMSLGIYFADVNGLKATNDASGHEAGDRLLIAAGDLLKETFDGYEIYRVGGDEFMVLCPNMEKNDFKERLDYIRNIQKKRGDIILAVGGKYATNISKVLDDMKQADIEMYENKKQYYGSDHSKKA
;
A
#
# COMPACT_ATOMS: atom_id res chain seq x y z
N MET A 1 52.07 0.04 -5.61
CA MET A 1 51.34 -1.17 -5.08
C MET A 1 50.70 -1.81 -6.30
N ASN A 2 50.83 -3.14 -6.42
CA ASN A 2 50.17 -3.86 -7.51
C ASN A 2 48.72 -4.13 -7.09
N PHE A 3 47.78 -3.51 -7.76
CA PHE A 3 46.33 -3.62 -7.46
C PHE A 3 45.80 -5.05 -7.68
N GLU A 4 46.36 -5.77 -8.67
CA GLU A 4 46.02 -7.19 -8.91
C GLU A 4 46.47 -8.07 -7.76
N GLU A 5 47.68 -7.85 -7.21
CA GLU A 5 48.13 -8.59 -6.05
C GLU A 5 47.25 -8.27 -4.83
N LEU A 6 46.91 -7.01 -4.61
CA LEU A 6 46.08 -6.61 -3.48
C LEU A 6 44.69 -7.25 -3.53
N VAL A 7 43.99 -7.16 -4.68
CA VAL A 7 42.63 -7.69 -4.79
C VAL A 7 42.57 -9.20 -4.66
N ASN A 8 43.64 -9.90 -5.09
CA ASN A 8 43.74 -11.34 -4.98
C ASN A 8 44.08 -11.84 -3.56
N THR A 9 44.33 -10.94 -2.59
CA THR A 9 44.46 -11.31 -1.18
C THR A 9 43.10 -11.56 -0.51
N TYR A 10 42.00 -11.05 -1.12
CA TYR A 10 40.66 -11.28 -0.62
C TYR A 10 40.17 -12.67 -1.01
N ALA A 11 39.67 -13.41 -0.01
CA ALA A 11 39.05 -14.71 -0.23
C ALA A 11 37.66 -14.68 -0.79
N ILE A 12 37.00 -13.51 -0.66
CA ILE A 12 35.65 -13.22 -1.17
C ILE A 12 35.71 -12.42 -2.49
N PRO A 13 34.63 -12.37 -3.29
CA PRO A 13 34.56 -11.55 -4.47
C PRO A 13 34.92 -10.09 -4.17
N ALA A 14 35.91 -9.54 -4.85
CA ALA A 14 36.45 -8.21 -4.60
C ALA A 14 36.92 -7.52 -5.87
N CYS A 15 36.73 -6.21 -5.92
CA CYS A 15 37.35 -5.34 -6.96
C CYS A 15 37.94 -4.07 -6.34
N ILE A 16 38.88 -3.47 -7.03
CA ILE A 16 39.40 -2.13 -6.71
C ILE A 16 38.80 -1.15 -7.70
N VAL A 17 38.24 -0.09 -7.14
CA VAL A 17 37.58 0.97 -7.88
C VAL A 17 38.33 2.28 -7.64
N SER A 18 38.51 3.07 -8.71
CA SER A 18 39.00 4.45 -8.63
C SER A 18 37.82 5.42 -8.77
N VAL A 19 37.89 6.53 -8.03
CA VAL A 19 36.92 7.61 -8.05
C VAL A 19 37.64 8.93 -8.27
N GLU A 20 37.26 9.64 -9.32
CA GLU A 20 37.77 10.99 -9.61
C GLU A 20 37.02 12.02 -8.73
N LYS A 21 37.75 12.84 -7.99
CA LYS A 21 37.19 13.96 -7.21
C LYS A 21 37.15 15.23 -8.10
N LYS A 22 35.96 15.79 -8.32
CA LYS A 22 35.74 17.05 -9.08
C LYS A 22 35.42 18.26 -8.22
N GLY A 23 35.18 18.06 -6.92
CA GLY A 23 34.83 19.11 -5.96
C GLY A 23 34.74 18.56 -4.54
N GLU A 24 34.25 19.37 -3.61
CA GLU A 24 34.15 18.94 -2.20
C GLU A 24 33.17 17.78 -2.05
N ASP A 25 32.03 17.80 -2.76
CA ASP A 25 31.00 16.76 -2.77
C ASP A 25 30.67 16.29 -4.20
N LYS A 26 31.56 16.49 -5.16
CA LYS A 26 31.35 16.08 -6.57
C LYS A 26 32.40 15.09 -7.01
N TYR A 27 31.94 13.99 -7.60
CA TYR A 27 32.78 12.98 -8.25
C TYR A 27 32.68 13.09 -9.77
N GLY A 28 33.70 12.55 -10.43
CA GLY A 28 33.75 12.39 -11.87
C GLY A 28 33.62 10.93 -12.27
N GLU A 29 34.61 10.45 -13.01
CA GLU A 29 34.60 9.09 -13.51
C GLU A 29 34.90 8.06 -12.38
N ILE A 30 34.15 6.97 -12.39
CA ILE A 30 34.38 5.79 -11.53
C ILE A 30 34.80 4.64 -12.43
N ARG A 31 35.96 4.03 -12.14
CA ARG A 31 36.56 3.00 -13.00
C ARG A 31 36.92 1.75 -12.20
N ILE A 32 36.75 0.57 -12.82
CA ILE A 32 37.28 -0.71 -12.28
C ILE A 32 38.76 -0.79 -12.60
N ILE A 33 39.59 -0.90 -11.57
CA ILE A 33 41.06 -0.92 -11.72
C ILE A 33 41.61 -2.34 -11.64
N ALA A 34 41.03 -3.18 -10.79
CA ALA A 34 41.37 -4.59 -10.66
C ALA A 34 40.20 -5.36 -10.07
N ALA A 35 40.08 -6.64 -10.38
CA ALA A 35 39.09 -7.53 -9.79
C ALA A 35 39.65 -8.94 -9.64
N ASN A 36 39.25 -9.65 -8.57
CA ASN A 36 39.63 -11.06 -8.44
C ASN A 36 38.69 -11.98 -9.25
N PRO A 37 39.12 -13.25 -9.50
CA PRO A 37 38.29 -14.17 -10.29
C PRO A 37 36.89 -14.40 -9.73
N GLY A 38 36.73 -14.34 -8.40
CA GLY A 38 35.41 -14.45 -7.74
C GLY A 38 34.47 -13.32 -8.17
N TYR A 39 34.92 -12.08 -8.14
CA TYR A 39 34.14 -10.93 -8.52
C TYR A 39 33.71 -10.96 -10.00
N ILE A 40 34.67 -11.34 -10.90
CA ILE A 40 34.41 -11.47 -12.34
C ILE A 40 33.33 -12.51 -12.60
N LYS A 41 33.43 -13.66 -11.94
CA LYS A 41 32.48 -14.77 -12.10
C LYS A 41 31.07 -14.40 -11.58
N ASP A 42 30.98 -13.88 -10.36
CA ASP A 42 29.71 -13.65 -9.68
C ASP A 42 28.94 -12.50 -10.29
N ASN A 43 29.63 -11.51 -10.88
CA ASN A 43 29.00 -10.42 -11.62
C ASN A 43 28.81 -10.71 -13.12
N HIS A 44 29.09 -11.93 -13.57
CA HIS A 44 29.00 -12.32 -14.99
C HIS A 44 29.74 -11.34 -15.94
N LEU A 45 30.87 -10.80 -15.48
CA LEU A 45 31.64 -9.88 -16.29
C LEU A 45 32.25 -10.64 -17.47
N PRO A 46 32.42 -9.99 -18.63
CA PRO A 46 33.09 -10.60 -19.77
C PRO A 46 34.52 -11.04 -19.42
N GLU A 47 34.99 -12.15 -19.99
CA GLU A 47 36.38 -12.63 -19.76
C GLU A 47 37.45 -11.62 -20.21
N ASP A 48 37.06 -10.71 -21.13
CA ASP A 48 37.89 -9.65 -21.69
C ASP A 48 37.69 -8.29 -21.00
N VAL A 49 37.23 -8.29 -19.73
CA VAL A 49 37.13 -7.06 -18.93
C VAL A 49 38.43 -6.28 -19.01
N VAL A 50 38.33 -5.06 -19.57
CA VAL A 50 39.46 -4.17 -19.62
C VAL A 50 39.53 -3.36 -18.34
N PHE A 51 40.54 -3.61 -17.52
CA PHE A 51 40.78 -2.82 -16.33
C PHE A 51 41.10 -1.36 -16.72
N GLY A 52 40.40 -0.44 -16.02
CA GLY A 52 40.38 0.99 -16.35
C GLY A 52 39.12 1.44 -17.08
N ASP A 53 38.22 0.51 -17.40
CA ASP A 53 36.91 0.87 -17.97
C ASP A 53 36.01 1.53 -16.92
N LEU A 54 35.09 2.37 -17.43
CA LEU A 54 34.05 2.97 -16.58
C LEU A 54 33.19 1.89 -15.92
N TYR A 55 32.91 2.08 -14.64
CA TYR A 55 32.04 1.18 -13.88
C TYR A 55 30.65 1.05 -14.51
N ASP A 56 30.09 2.18 -15.00
CA ASP A 56 28.77 2.25 -15.66
C ASP A 56 28.62 1.30 -16.87
N LYS A 57 29.71 0.88 -17.47
CA LYS A 57 29.69 -0.08 -18.56
C LYS A 57 29.15 -1.43 -18.12
N TYR A 58 29.36 -1.82 -16.86
CA TYR A 58 29.05 -3.10 -16.28
C TYR A 58 27.88 -3.06 -15.30
N ALA A 59 27.66 -1.92 -14.64
CA ALA A 59 26.55 -1.66 -13.72
C ALA A 59 25.97 -0.26 -13.99
N PRO A 60 25.14 -0.12 -15.05
CA PRO A 60 24.65 1.19 -15.47
C PRO A 60 23.69 1.79 -14.45
N ASN A 61 23.88 3.09 -14.17
CA ASN A 61 22.98 3.94 -13.38
C ASN A 61 22.76 3.51 -11.91
N ASP A 62 23.73 2.87 -11.27
CA ASP A 62 23.68 2.60 -9.83
C ASP A 62 24.21 3.81 -9.04
N LYS A 63 23.36 4.83 -8.86
CA LYS A 63 23.69 6.06 -8.13
C LYS A 63 23.99 5.81 -6.65
N ASN A 64 23.42 4.78 -6.05
CA ASN A 64 23.74 4.40 -4.68
C ASN A 64 25.18 3.89 -4.58
N PHE A 65 25.59 3.04 -5.52
CA PHE A 65 26.97 2.59 -5.60
C PHE A 65 27.94 3.75 -5.80
N GLU A 66 27.66 4.65 -6.75
CA GLU A 66 28.51 5.80 -7.03
C GLU A 66 28.67 6.69 -5.78
N PHE A 67 27.60 6.91 -5.04
CA PHE A 67 27.61 7.66 -3.79
C PHE A 67 28.48 6.99 -2.71
N PHE A 68 28.27 5.68 -2.47
CA PHE A 68 29.07 4.94 -1.51
C PHE A 68 30.53 4.88 -1.94
N ALA A 69 30.81 4.72 -3.23
CA ALA A 69 32.17 4.73 -3.78
C ALA A 69 32.88 6.07 -3.52
N PHE A 70 32.19 7.20 -3.72
CA PHE A 70 32.73 8.53 -3.44
C PHE A 70 32.98 8.73 -1.95
N SER A 71 31.99 8.46 -1.10
CA SER A 71 32.11 8.59 0.36
C SER A 71 33.26 7.74 0.89
N CYS A 72 33.37 6.51 0.42
CA CYS A 72 34.43 5.62 0.83
C CYS A 72 35.80 6.08 0.31
N ALA A 73 35.95 6.29 -1.00
CA ALA A 73 37.25 6.58 -1.58
C ALA A 73 37.79 7.96 -1.17
N VAL A 74 36.94 9.00 -1.18
CA VAL A 74 37.33 10.39 -0.99
C VAL A 74 37.20 10.84 0.48
N LYS A 75 36.04 10.57 1.12
CA LYS A 75 35.78 10.95 2.53
C LYS A 75 36.39 9.95 3.53
N LYS A 76 36.92 8.83 3.04
CA LYS A 76 37.58 7.75 3.85
C LYS A 76 36.65 7.06 4.82
N GLU A 77 35.38 6.93 4.47
CA GLU A 77 34.39 6.23 5.26
C GLU A 77 34.41 4.72 4.97
N ASN A 78 34.41 3.87 5.98
CA ASN A 78 34.13 2.45 5.83
C ASN A 78 32.60 2.29 5.74
N LEU A 79 32.14 1.72 4.65
CA LEU A 79 30.69 1.55 4.42
C LEU A 79 30.36 0.06 4.25
N HIS A 80 29.22 -0.33 4.74
CA HIS A 80 28.66 -1.66 4.63
C HIS A 80 27.19 -1.59 4.27
N ALA A 81 26.73 -2.45 3.38
CA ALA A 81 25.30 -2.59 3.08
C ALA A 81 24.97 -4.08 2.92
N TYR A 82 23.87 -4.49 3.55
CA TYR A 82 23.29 -5.81 3.36
C TYR A 82 21.91 -5.62 2.75
N VAL A 83 21.78 -5.92 1.47
CA VAL A 83 20.63 -5.54 0.64
C VAL A 83 20.09 -6.72 -0.16
N HIS A 84 18.80 -6.68 -0.49
CA HIS A 84 18.13 -7.64 -1.36
C HIS A 84 17.58 -6.89 -2.59
N PRO A 85 18.37 -6.73 -3.67
CA PRO A 85 17.87 -6.05 -4.85
C PRO A 85 16.81 -6.87 -5.56
N ASP A 86 15.66 -6.28 -5.89
CA ASP A 86 14.56 -6.93 -6.61
C ASP A 86 14.97 -7.64 -7.90
N ARG A 87 16.04 -7.14 -8.48
CA ARG A 87 16.62 -7.60 -9.74
C ARG A 87 17.08 -9.05 -9.70
N TRP A 88 17.51 -9.56 -8.54
CA TRP A 88 18.30 -10.78 -8.47
C TRP A 88 17.77 -11.85 -7.51
N ASP A 89 16.74 -11.59 -6.73
CA ASP A 89 16.18 -12.53 -5.72
C ASP A 89 17.27 -13.16 -4.82
N ILE A 90 18.32 -12.38 -4.53
CA ILE A 90 19.49 -12.78 -3.70
C ILE A 90 19.86 -11.66 -2.73
N TRP A 91 20.42 -12.03 -1.61
CA TRP A 91 20.99 -11.11 -0.63
C TRP A 91 22.44 -10.78 -0.98
N LEU A 92 22.76 -9.49 -0.98
CA LEU A 92 24.10 -8.96 -1.20
C LEU A 92 24.66 -8.39 0.09
N ASP A 93 25.85 -8.86 0.46
CA ASP A 93 26.65 -8.33 1.57
C ASP A 93 27.82 -7.55 0.98
N CYS A 94 27.70 -6.23 0.96
CA CYS A 94 28.61 -5.32 0.28
C CYS A 94 29.42 -4.50 1.27
N ASN A 95 30.74 -4.41 1.04
CA ASN A 95 31.62 -3.57 1.83
C ASN A 95 32.42 -2.65 0.93
N TRP A 96 32.51 -1.38 1.29
CA TRP A 96 33.35 -0.36 0.68
C TRP A 96 34.45 0.02 1.67
N ILE A 97 35.70 -0.31 1.34
CA ILE A 97 36.86 -0.17 2.22
C ILE A 97 37.81 0.86 1.61
N PRO A 98 38.08 1.99 2.27
CA PRO A 98 38.91 3.04 1.72
C PRO A 98 40.39 2.63 1.68
N LEU A 99 41.06 2.97 0.58
CA LEU A 99 42.53 2.91 0.50
C LEU A 99 43.13 4.28 0.82
N SER A 100 44.23 4.32 1.56
CA SER A 100 44.90 5.57 1.95
C SER A 100 45.57 6.26 0.77
N MET A 101 45.84 5.55 -0.33
CA MET A 101 46.52 6.05 -1.51
C MET A 101 45.60 6.84 -2.43
N HIS A 102 46.17 7.80 -3.13
CA HIS A 102 45.53 8.56 -4.20
C HIS A 102 46.58 9.02 -5.21
N ASP A 103 46.16 9.32 -6.43
CA ASP A 103 47.02 9.90 -7.49
C ASP A 103 46.36 11.17 -8.01
N GLY A 104 46.86 12.31 -7.52
CA GLY A 104 46.20 13.59 -7.72
C GLY A 104 44.78 13.59 -7.17
N ASP A 105 43.79 13.80 -8.04
CA ASP A 105 42.36 13.82 -7.71
C ASP A 105 41.70 12.42 -7.88
N ILE A 106 42.49 11.36 -8.12
CA ILE A 106 41.98 9.99 -8.23
C ILE A 106 42.19 9.24 -6.91
N TYR A 107 41.11 8.79 -6.30
CA TYR A 107 41.09 8.07 -5.03
C TYR A 107 40.72 6.63 -5.27
N TYR A 108 41.13 5.71 -4.36
CA TYR A 108 40.93 4.28 -4.53
C TYR A 108 40.22 3.69 -3.32
N MET A 109 39.44 2.65 -3.57
CA MET A 109 38.80 1.81 -2.56
C MET A 109 38.75 0.35 -3.00
N VAL A 110 38.53 -0.54 -2.06
CA VAL A 110 38.17 -1.94 -2.32
C VAL A 110 36.66 -2.08 -2.13
N TYR A 111 36.03 -2.71 -3.09
CA TYR A 111 34.64 -3.14 -2.98
C TYR A 111 34.58 -4.65 -2.92
N THR A 112 33.92 -5.21 -1.90
CA THR A 112 33.68 -6.65 -1.77
C THR A 112 32.20 -6.93 -1.77
N MET A 113 31.80 -8.09 -2.32
CA MET A 113 30.41 -8.49 -2.40
C MET A 113 30.27 -10.00 -2.21
N GLU A 114 29.46 -10.43 -1.27
CA GLU A 114 29.06 -11.82 -1.09
C GLU A 114 27.56 -11.96 -1.42
N MET A 115 27.22 -13.04 -2.11
CA MET A 115 25.85 -13.35 -2.51
C MET A 115 25.30 -14.51 -1.70
N SER A 116 24.01 -14.45 -1.30
CA SER A 116 23.32 -15.52 -0.57
C SER A 116 21.85 -15.61 -0.99
N ASP A 117 21.35 -16.82 -1.18
CA ASP A 117 19.92 -17.07 -1.45
C ASP A 117 19.05 -16.92 -0.20
N THR A 118 19.63 -16.80 0.98
CA THR A 118 18.91 -16.70 2.25
C THR A 118 19.38 -15.50 3.07
N MET A 119 18.41 -14.87 3.74
CA MET A 119 18.68 -13.75 4.65
C MET A 119 19.47 -14.21 5.88
N ASP A 120 20.56 -13.53 6.22
CA ASP A 120 21.24 -13.64 7.51
C ASP A 120 20.90 -12.42 8.39
N ALA A 121 20.00 -12.64 9.37
CA ALA A 121 19.58 -11.58 10.29
C ALA A 121 20.73 -10.95 11.08
N ARG A 122 21.86 -11.67 11.29
CA ARG A 122 23.04 -11.14 11.99
C ARG A 122 23.75 -10.06 11.15
N LYS A 123 23.69 -10.17 9.84
CA LYS A 123 24.27 -9.18 8.92
C LYS A 123 23.46 -7.89 8.87
N LEU A 124 22.15 -7.94 9.14
CA LEU A 124 21.29 -6.77 9.29
C LEU A 124 21.61 -5.98 10.57
N THR A 125 22.11 -6.63 11.62
CA THR A 125 22.37 -6.03 12.93
C THR A 125 23.78 -5.45 13.09
N ASN A 126 24.65 -5.58 12.12
CA ASN A 126 26.02 -5.07 12.15
C ASN A 126 26.12 -3.55 11.86
N ARG A 127 25.03 -2.83 12.08
CA ARG A 127 24.87 -1.38 11.89
C ARG A 127 25.18 -0.64 13.19
N GLU A 128 25.31 0.69 13.11
CA GLU A 128 25.50 1.52 14.30
C GLU A 128 24.44 1.19 15.37
N ALA A 129 24.88 1.07 16.64
CA ALA A 129 24.00 0.69 17.75
C ALA A 129 22.79 1.62 17.91
N ASP A 130 22.96 2.88 17.57
CA ASP A 130 21.89 3.90 17.63
C ASP A 130 20.77 3.59 16.62
N VAL A 131 21.10 3.29 15.36
CA VAL A 131 20.11 2.94 14.33
C VAL A 131 19.28 1.74 14.76
N THR A 132 19.93 0.71 15.30
CA THR A 132 19.26 -0.51 15.76
C THR A 132 18.31 -0.22 16.92
N SER A 133 18.72 0.64 17.88
CA SER A 133 17.90 1.02 19.03
C SER A 133 16.65 1.79 18.60
N ASP A 134 16.81 2.75 17.70
CA ASP A 134 15.73 3.61 17.20
C ASP A 134 14.69 2.81 16.43
N VAL A 135 15.14 1.92 15.54
CA VAL A 135 14.26 1.01 14.80
C VAL A 135 13.53 0.05 15.73
N LEU A 136 14.20 -0.47 16.78
CA LEU A 136 13.54 -1.34 17.75
C LEU A 136 12.42 -0.62 18.51
N GLN A 137 12.59 0.66 18.86
CA GLN A 137 11.53 1.45 19.47
C GLN A 137 10.32 1.60 18.54
N THR A 138 10.54 1.87 17.26
CA THR A 138 9.50 1.91 16.25
C THR A 138 8.78 0.56 16.11
N CYS A 139 9.52 -0.56 16.13
CA CYS A 139 8.94 -1.90 16.11
C CYS A 139 8.01 -2.18 17.31
N ILE A 140 8.42 -1.74 18.51
CA ILE A 140 7.61 -1.89 19.72
C ILE A 140 6.31 -1.09 19.60
N LYS A 141 6.35 0.11 19.03
CA LYS A 141 5.16 0.93 18.77
C LYS A 141 4.24 0.27 17.76
N LEU A 142 4.77 -0.24 16.65
CA LEU A 142 4.01 -0.99 15.64
C LEU A 142 3.29 -2.22 16.24
N HIS A 143 3.94 -2.91 17.17
CA HIS A 143 3.35 -4.10 17.81
C HIS A 143 2.28 -3.80 18.86
N LYS A 144 2.31 -2.60 19.47
CA LYS A 144 1.37 -2.18 20.52
C LYS A 144 0.21 -1.35 20.00
N GLY A 145 0.28 -0.89 18.76
CA GLY A 145 -0.74 -0.02 18.17
C GLY A 145 -2.01 -0.79 17.83
N ASP A 146 -3.15 -0.35 18.38
CA ASP A 146 -4.48 -0.90 18.09
C ASP A 146 -5.13 -0.17 16.90
N ASP A 147 -4.73 1.07 16.63
CA ASP A 147 -5.20 1.89 15.51
C ASP A 147 -4.11 2.04 14.45
N PHE A 148 -4.47 1.72 13.21
CA PHE A 148 -3.52 1.71 12.09
C PHE A 148 -3.01 3.12 11.76
N GLU A 149 -3.90 4.10 11.63
CA GLU A 149 -3.52 5.45 11.20
C GLU A 149 -2.67 6.14 12.26
N GLU A 150 -3.08 6.04 13.53
CA GLU A 150 -2.32 6.61 14.65
C GLU A 150 -0.94 5.95 14.78
N THR A 151 -0.86 4.63 14.64
CA THR A 151 0.41 3.90 14.71
C THR A 151 1.34 4.32 13.58
N MET A 152 0.85 4.43 12.36
CA MET A 152 1.65 4.88 11.21
C MET A 152 2.08 6.34 11.35
N ARG A 153 1.24 7.19 11.93
CA ARG A 153 1.59 8.57 12.25
C ARG A 153 2.77 8.65 13.22
N GLN A 154 2.79 7.81 14.25
CA GLN A 154 3.91 7.73 15.20
C GLN A 154 5.20 7.27 14.51
N VAL A 155 5.12 6.33 13.57
CA VAL A 155 6.28 5.91 12.75
C VAL A 155 6.83 7.08 11.92
N ILE A 156 5.96 7.88 11.31
CA ILE A 156 6.38 9.07 10.55
C ILE A 156 7.08 10.09 11.46
N ILE A 157 6.56 10.32 12.68
CA ILE A 157 7.19 11.20 13.67
C ILE A 157 8.58 10.66 14.05
N ASP A 158 8.72 9.36 14.30
CA ASP A 158 10.02 8.76 14.63
C ASP A 158 11.02 8.95 13.47
N ILE A 159 10.62 8.72 12.23
CA ILE A 159 11.46 8.97 11.06
C ILE A 159 11.86 10.45 10.96
N LYS A 160 10.94 11.38 11.23
CA LYS A 160 11.24 12.83 11.24
C LYS A 160 12.24 13.22 12.32
N GLU A 161 12.14 12.64 13.51
CA GLU A 161 13.10 12.89 14.59
C GLU A 161 14.50 12.41 14.24
N LEU A 162 14.60 11.23 13.58
CA LEU A 162 15.87 10.62 13.20
C LEU A 162 16.54 11.34 12.02
N CYS A 163 15.75 11.71 11.02
CA CYS A 163 16.24 12.20 9.73
C CYS A 163 16.20 13.72 9.60
N SER A 164 15.47 14.41 10.49
CA SER A 164 15.23 15.86 10.45
C SER A 164 14.81 16.39 9.06
N PRO A 165 13.91 15.72 8.32
CA PRO A 165 13.46 16.17 7.01
C PRO A 165 12.42 17.27 7.14
N GLU A 166 12.28 18.07 6.10
CA GLU A 166 11.17 19.04 6.01
C GLU A 166 9.84 18.30 5.76
N PHE A 167 9.87 17.26 4.91
CA PHE A 167 8.71 16.43 4.59
C PHE A 167 8.99 14.94 4.77
N CYS A 168 8.05 14.23 5.40
CA CYS A 168 8.04 12.77 5.49
C CYS A 168 6.61 12.26 5.29
N ARG A 169 6.44 11.27 4.42
CA ARG A 169 5.15 10.65 4.11
C ARG A 169 5.31 9.14 3.96
N ILE A 170 4.27 8.43 4.30
CA ILE A 170 4.14 7.01 3.96
C ILE A 170 2.94 6.88 3.03
N LEU A 171 3.17 6.34 1.84
CA LEU A 171 2.13 6.01 0.88
C LEU A 171 1.85 4.52 0.99
N VAL A 172 0.61 4.17 1.28
CA VAL A 172 0.15 2.77 1.37
C VAL A 172 -0.62 2.43 0.11
N ARG A 173 -0.20 1.39 -0.61
CA ARG A 173 -0.83 0.91 -1.85
C ARG A 173 -1.65 -0.33 -1.58
N ASP A 174 -2.84 -0.38 -2.15
CA ASP A 174 -3.59 -1.62 -2.31
C ASP A 174 -3.59 -2.05 -3.77
N ASN A 175 -2.81 -3.09 -4.08
CA ASN A 175 -2.62 -3.58 -5.45
C ASN A 175 -3.88 -4.22 -6.04
N LYS A 176 -4.85 -4.63 -5.22
CA LYS A 176 -6.13 -5.22 -5.66
C LYS A 176 -7.14 -4.13 -6.03
N THR A 177 -7.32 -3.17 -5.14
CA THR A 177 -8.29 -2.07 -5.35
C THR A 177 -7.71 -0.93 -6.17
N LYS A 178 -6.39 -0.93 -6.42
CA LYS A 178 -5.62 0.14 -7.07
C LYS A 178 -5.80 1.50 -6.41
N LYS A 179 -5.87 1.49 -5.08
CA LYS A 179 -5.94 2.70 -4.26
C LYS A 179 -4.60 2.98 -3.58
N VAL A 180 -4.35 4.25 -3.35
CA VAL A 180 -3.21 4.73 -2.55
C VAL A 180 -3.75 5.66 -1.47
N VAL A 181 -3.29 5.43 -0.24
CA VAL A 181 -3.55 6.30 0.91
C VAL A 181 -2.24 6.98 1.29
N ILE A 182 -2.27 8.28 1.46
CA ILE A 182 -1.11 9.08 1.92
C ILE A 182 -1.28 9.32 3.41
N LEU A 183 -0.27 8.97 4.19
CA LEU A 183 -0.22 9.19 5.64
C LEU A 183 0.81 10.27 5.95
N SER A 184 0.45 11.19 6.84
CA SER A 184 1.28 12.28 7.32
C SER A 184 1.33 12.33 8.84
N ASP A 185 2.24 13.12 9.40
CA ASP A 185 2.40 13.33 10.84
C ASP A 185 1.29 14.19 11.46
N THR A 186 0.64 15.04 10.69
CA THR A 186 -0.39 15.97 11.18
C THR A 186 -1.81 15.39 11.12
N GLY A 187 -2.05 14.36 10.32
CA GLY A 187 -3.40 13.81 10.09
C GLY A 187 -4.36 14.73 9.34
N GLU A 188 -3.91 15.92 8.92
CA GLU A 188 -4.66 16.87 8.10
C GLU A 188 -4.15 16.82 6.64
N ASP A 189 -5.05 17.14 5.71
CA ASP A 189 -4.72 17.35 4.29
C ASP A 189 -3.78 18.56 4.16
N GLU A 190 -2.49 18.33 4.29
CA GLU A 190 -1.49 19.38 4.11
C GLU A 190 -1.43 19.88 2.67
N PRO A 191 -0.77 21.04 2.44
CA PRO A 191 -0.62 21.64 1.11
C PRO A 191 -0.16 20.71 -0.01
N PHE A 192 0.51 19.58 0.33
CA PHE A 192 0.93 18.58 -0.64
C PHE A 192 -0.26 17.92 -1.35
N GLU A 193 -1.31 17.50 -0.60
CA GLU A 193 -2.51 16.93 -1.22
C GLU A 193 -3.34 17.98 -1.95
N GLN A 194 -3.42 19.19 -1.41
CA GLN A 194 -4.12 20.30 -2.05
C GLN A 194 -3.45 20.71 -3.37
N ASN A 195 -2.15 20.52 -3.47
CA ASN A 195 -1.33 20.95 -4.59
C ASN A 195 -0.97 19.83 -5.59
N LEU A 196 -1.20 18.54 -5.24
CA LEU A 196 -1.14 17.49 -6.26
C LEU A 196 -2.05 17.90 -7.42
N SER A 197 -1.52 17.95 -8.64
CA SER A 197 -2.32 18.26 -9.81
C SER A 197 -3.56 17.36 -9.82
N LEU A 198 -4.70 17.87 -10.28
CA LEU A 198 -5.94 17.08 -10.38
C LEU A 198 -5.74 15.75 -11.12
N THR A 199 -4.77 15.70 -12.02
CA THR A 199 -4.36 14.50 -12.77
C THR A 199 -3.62 13.50 -11.87
N MET A 200 -2.74 13.97 -10.99
CA MET A 200 -2.04 13.11 -10.02
C MET A 200 -2.99 12.57 -8.95
N LYS A 201 -3.91 13.40 -8.45
CA LYS A 201 -4.93 12.95 -7.48
C LYS A 201 -5.82 11.83 -8.03
N LYS A 202 -6.15 11.88 -9.32
CA LYS A 202 -7.00 10.86 -9.97
C LYS A 202 -6.27 9.56 -10.27
N ASN A 203 -4.94 9.60 -10.45
CA ASN A 203 -4.13 8.48 -10.92
C ASN A 203 -2.91 8.24 -10.02
N LEU A 204 -3.01 8.47 -8.70
CA LEU A 204 -1.88 8.34 -7.79
C LEU A 204 -1.28 6.92 -7.80
N TYR A 205 -2.12 5.89 -7.97
CA TYR A 205 -1.64 4.52 -8.12
C TYR A 205 -0.73 4.36 -9.35
N ASP A 206 -1.11 4.91 -10.50
CA ASP A 206 -0.31 4.85 -11.73
C ASP A 206 1.01 5.62 -11.58
N VAL A 207 1.01 6.73 -10.83
CA VAL A 207 2.24 7.46 -10.49
C VAL A 207 3.18 6.59 -9.66
N THR A 208 2.67 5.87 -8.68
CA THR A 208 3.49 4.94 -7.87
C THR A 208 4.02 3.75 -8.69
N GLU A 209 3.38 3.37 -9.79
CA GLU A 209 3.91 2.39 -10.75
C GLU A 209 5.13 2.91 -11.51
N THR A 210 5.19 4.22 -11.83
CA THR A 210 6.39 4.81 -12.44
C THR A 210 7.56 4.80 -11.46
N TRP A 211 7.32 5.07 -10.17
CA TRP A 211 8.35 5.04 -9.14
C TRP A 211 9.02 3.68 -8.98
N ILE A 212 8.26 2.58 -9.11
CA ILE A 212 8.83 1.23 -9.10
C ILE A 212 9.86 1.07 -10.24
N LYS A 213 9.54 1.60 -11.42
CA LYS A 213 10.46 1.57 -12.57
C LYS A 213 11.66 2.48 -12.38
N ASP A 214 11.47 3.63 -11.73
CA ASP A 214 12.52 4.61 -11.46
C ASP A 214 13.52 4.11 -10.42
N ILE A 215 13.06 3.31 -9.44
CA ILE A 215 13.89 2.62 -8.46
C ILE A 215 14.60 1.38 -9.07
N ALA A 216 14.05 0.82 -10.16
CA ALA A 216 14.50 -0.45 -10.73
C ALA A 216 16.03 -0.55 -10.86
N GLY A 217 16.59 -1.57 -10.18
CA GLY A 217 18.02 -1.82 -10.13
C GLY A 217 18.71 -1.31 -8.84
N SER A 218 17.97 -0.59 -8.00
CA SER A 218 18.43 -0.07 -6.70
C SER A 218 17.37 -0.40 -5.65
N ASN A 219 17.74 -0.51 -4.38
CA ASN A 219 16.76 -0.73 -3.30
C ASN A 219 16.02 0.55 -2.88
N CYS A 220 16.39 1.72 -3.40
CA CYS A 220 15.72 3.00 -3.18
C CYS A 220 16.22 4.02 -4.20
N LEU A 221 15.52 5.14 -4.34
CA LEU A 221 15.97 6.31 -5.09
C LEU A 221 16.43 7.39 -4.09
N ILE A 222 17.67 7.85 -4.23
CA ILE A 222 18.25 8.92 -3.41
C ILE A 222 18.77 10.02 -4.34
N ALA A 223 18.38 11.27 -4.06
CA ALA A 223 18.96 12.47 -4.65
C ALA A 223 19.21 13.47 -3.52
N LYS A 224 20.47 13.83 -3.26
CA LYS A 224 20.87 14.67 -2.13
C LYS A 224 20.73 16.16 -2.39
N ASP A 225 20.77 16.52 -3.66
CA ASP A 225 20.68 17.89 -4.13
C ASP A 225 20.00 17.99 -5.50
N ILE A 226 19.87 19.21 -6.00
CA ILE A 226 19.22 19.48 -7.30
C ILE A 226 20.02 18.91 -8.47
N ASP A 227 21.35 18.81 -8.37
CA ASP A 227 22.18 18.26 -9.43
C ASP A 227 21.94 16.73 -9.55
N GLU A 228 21.81 16.03 -8.42
CA GLU A 228 21.46 14.60 -8.39
C GLU A 228 20.00 14.33 -8.80
N MET A 229 19.10 15.31 -8.66
CA MET A 229 17.72 15.23 -9.15
C MET A 229 17.62 15.13 -10.69
N GLU A 230 18.70 15.36 -11.43
CA GLU A 230 18.70 15.19 -12.89
C GLU A 230 18.33 13.75 -13.28
N ILE A 231 18.67 12.75 -12.44
CA ILE A 231 18.25 11.35 -12.66
C ILE A 231 16.73 11.18 -12.66
N VAL A 232 16.02 11.90 -11.77
CA VAL A 232 14.56 11.89 -11.74
C VAL A 232 14.00 12.53 -13.00
N LYS A 233 14.62 13.63 -13.45
CA LYS A 233 14.22 14.33 -14.67
C LYS A 233 14.40 13.48 -15.93
N GLU A 234 15.49 12.70 -16.00
CA GLU A 234 15.74 11.78 -17.11
C GLU A 234 14.73 10.63 -17.14
N ARG A 235 14.37 10.10 -15.98
CA ARG A 235 13.47 8.94 -15.86
C ARG A 235 11.99 9.31 -15.93
N ASP A 236 11.57 10.34 -15.18
CA ASP A 236 10.20 10.87 -15.16
C ASP A 236 10.19 12.40 -15.14
N PRO A 237 10.22 13.06 -16.32
CA PRO A 237 10.18 14.52 -16.42
C PRO A 237 8.94 15.17 -15.79
N ASN A 238 7.80 14.46 -15.75
CA ASN A 238 6.57 14.99 -15.19
C ASN A 238 6.63 14.99 -13.65
N TRP A 239 7.15 13.93 -13.08
CA TRP A 239 7.38 13.85 -11.64
C TRP A 239 8.42 14.89 -11.21
N TYR A 240 9.56 14.98 -11.91
CA TYR A 240 10.58 16.00 -11.67
C TYR A 240 9.99 17.42 -11.62
N LYS A 241 9.17 17.78 -12.60
CA LYS A 241 8.52 19.10 -12.65
C LYS A 241 7.68 19.35 -11.38
N SER A 242 6.89 18.37 -10.95
CA SER A 242 6.09 18.51 -9.75
C SER A 242 6.97 18.66 -8.49
N ILE A 243 8.05 17.90 -8.36
CA ILE A 243 8.98 17.97 -7.23
C ILE A 243 9.59 19.38 -7.11
N ILE A 244 10.03 19.95 -8.23
CA ILE A 244 10.64 21.29 -8.25
C ILE A 244 9.61 22.39 -7.93
N GLU A 245 8.37 22.27 -8.40
CA GLU A 245 7.27 23.19 -8.05
C GLU A 245 7.01 23.24 -6.53
N TYR A 246 7.31 22.15 -5.78
CA TYR A 246 7.20 22.08 -4.33
C TYR A 246 8.49 22.42 -3.57
N ASN A 247 9.51 22.96 -4.27
CA ASN A 247 10.79 23.33 -3.68
C ASN A 247 11.48 22.13 -2.98
N VAL A 248 11.31 20.92 -3.51
CA VAL A 248 12.05 19.74 -3.07
C VAL A 248 13.47 19.83 -3.62
N ARG A 249 14.45 19.86 -2.72
CA ARG A 249 15.89 20.02 -3.02
C ARG A 249 16.66 18.72 -2.83
N SER A 250 16.16 17.82 -1.99
CA SER A 250 16.69 16.48 -1.77
C SER A 250 15.53 15.50 -1.56
N LEU A 251 15.71 14.26 -1.99
CA LEU A 251 14.67 13.25 -2.01
C LEU A 251 15.22 11.87 -1.67
N ILE A 252 14.53 11.13 -0.81
CA ILE A 252 14.65 9.68 -0.68
C ILE A 252 13.27 9.08 -0.92
N LEU A 253 13.19 8.16 -1.85
CA LEU A 253 12.02 7.32 -2.09
C LEU A 253 12.40 5.88 -1.80
N PHE A 254 11.85 5.33 -0.72
CA PHE A 254 12.13 3.99 -0.25
C PHE A 254 10.90 3.11 -0.43
N PRO A 255 10.96 1.98 -1.19
CA PRO A 255 9.83 1.10 -1.36
C PRO A 255 9.55 0.32 -0.08
N ILE A 256 8.30 0.07 0.21
CA ILE A 256 7.84 -0.83 1.27
C ILE A 256 7.37 -2.11 0.57
N GLU A 257 8.12 -3.19 0.77
CA GLU A 257 7.92 -4.45 0.08
C GLU A 257 7.50 -5.56 1.03
N TYR A 258 6.51 -6.34 0.61
CA TYR A 258 6.12 -7.56 1.29
C TYR A 258 6.09 -8.73 0.30
N GLY A 259 7.00 -9.70 0.50
CA GLY A 259 7.24 -10.74 -0.49
C GLY A 259 7.88 -10.14 -1.75
N ARG A 260 7.19 -10.22 -2.88
CA ARG A 260 7.61 -9.65 -4.18
C ARG A 260 6.75 -8.48 -4.63
N GLU A 261 5.93 -7.94 -3.74
CA GLU A 261 5.01 -6.87 -4.07
C GLU A 261 5.38 -5.58 -3.33
N VAL A 262 5.47 -4.47 -4.05
CA VAL A 262 5.56 -3.14 -3.46
C VAL A 262 4.17 -2.75 -2.97
N ILE A 263 4.03 -2.63 -1.65
CA ILE A 263 2.76 -2.29 -0.97
C ILE A 263 2.76 -0.87 -0.43
N GLY A 264 3.81 -0.10 -0.70
CA GLY A 264 3.89 1.29 -0.28
C GLY A 264 5.24 1.92 -0.56
N PHE A 265 5.38 3.17 -0.10
CA PHE A 265 6.63 3.93 -0.18
C PHE A 265 6.79 4.79 1.06
N ILE A 266 8.03 4.95 1.52
CA ILE A 266 8.44 6.02 2.43
C ILE A 266 9.06 7.11 1.57
N TRP A 267 8.50 8.31 1.63
CA TRP A 267 8.99 9.48 0.93
C TRP A 267 9.51 10.51 1.92
N VAL A 268 10.78 10.86 1.79
CA VAL A 268 11.48 11.81 2.65
C VAL A 268 12.07 12.90 1.76
N ALA A 269 11.84 14.16 2.08
CA ALA A 269 12.33 15.27 1.29
C ALA A 269 12.92 16.38 2.15
N ASN A 270 13.90 17.11 1.56
CA ASN A 270 14.62 18.20 2.19
C ASN A 270 15.28 17.78 3.52
N PHE A 271 16.06 16.73 3.45
CA PHE A 271 16.79 16.16 4.59
C PHE A 271 18.26 16.64 4.62
N ASP A 272 18.93 16.40 5.72
CA ASP A 272 20.36 16.68 5.88
C ASP A 272 21.20 15.67 5.07
N ALA A 273 21.80 16.12 3.98
CA ALA A 273 22.55 15.28 3.06
C ALA A 273 23.76 14.57 3.71
N GLU A 274 24.34 15.15 4.80
CA GLU A 274 25.45 14.53 5.51
C GLU A 274 25.03 13.24 6.24
N LYS A 275 23.74 13.12 6.57
CA LYS A 275 23.16 11.95 7.26
C LYS A 275 22.59 10.90 6.30
N THR A 276 22.80 11.02 5.00
CA THR A 276 22.17 10.15 3.97
C THR A 276 22.36 8.66 4.27
N ALA A 277 23.57 8.22 4.66
CA ALA A 277 23.84 6.82 4.95
C ALA A 277 23.02 6.32 6.16
N LYS A 278 23.01 7.11 7.26
CA LYS A 278 22.21 6.78 8.46
C LYS A 278 20.72 6.76 8.16
N ILE A 279 20.22 7.73 7.38
CA ILE A 279 18.82 7.80 6.97
C ILE A 279 18.44 6.57 6.15
N LYS A 280 19.24 6.22 5.14
CA LYS A 280 19.02 5.03 4.31
C LYS A 280 18.94 3.78 5.17
N ASP A 281 19.91 3.56 6.07
CA ASP A 281 19.95 2.39 6.94
C ASP A 281 18.74 2.29 7.87
N THR A 282 18.30 3.43 8.41
CA THR A 282 17.11 3.52 9.26
C THR A 282 15.85 3.18 8.47
N LEU A 283 15.68 3.77 7.29
CA LEU A 283 14.50 3.53 6.44
C LEU A 283 14.44 2.09 5.96
N GLU A 284 15.59 1.51 5.60
CA GLU A 284 15.68 0.12 5.16
C GLU A 284 15.21 -0.85 6.25
N LEU A 285 15.71 -0.71 7.49
CA LEU A 285 15.25 -1.55 8.59
C LEU A 285 13.78 -1.27 8.95
N THR A 286 13.38 -0.01 8.99
CA THR A 286 12.01 0.38 9.33
C THR A 286 11.03 -0.17 8.31
N SER A 287 11.38 -0.16 7.01
CA SER A 287 10.50 -0.61 5.93
C SER A 287 10.06 -2.07 6.08
N TYR A 288 10.93 -2.97 6.57
CA TYR A 288 10.57 -4.38 6.80
C TYR A 288 9.45 -4.53 7.84
N PHE A 289 9.52 -3.77 8.93
CA PHE A 289 8.51 -3.85 10.00
C PHE A 289 7.21 -3.15 9.58
N VAL A 290 7.35 -2.00 8.94
CA VAL A 290 6.22 -1.25 8.37
C VAL A 290 5.51 -2.09 7.31
N ALA A 291 6.24 -2.79 6.45
CA ALA A 291 5.68 -3.71 5.46
C ALA A 291 4.82 -4.80 6.10
N SER A 292 5.36 -5.47 7.14
CA SER A 292 4.61 -6.50 7.86
C SER A 292 3.34 -5.96 8.52
N PHE A 293 3.40 -4.77 9.10
CA PHE A 293 2.26 -4.13 9.74
C PHE A 293 1.19 -3.71 8.72
N ILE A 294 1.57 -3.06 7.62
CA ILE A 294 0.67 -2.68 6.52
C ILE A 294 -0.01 -3.92 5.95
N TYR A 295 0.75 -4.96 5.61
CA TYR A 295 0.22 -6.19 5.03
C TYR A 295 -0.77 -6.88 5.97
N SER A 296 -0.43 -6.98 7.26
CA SER A 296 -1.32 -7.55 8.27
C SER A 296 -2.64 -6.78 8.39
N ASN A 297 -2.57 -5.44 8.38
CA ASN A 297 -3.75 -4.60 8.43
C ASN A 297 -4.62 -4.75 7.17
N GLN A 298 -4.01 -4.75 5.98
CA GLN A 298 -4.73 -5.00 4.72
C GLN A 298 -5.38 -6.39 4.70
N LEU A 299 -4.71 -7.41 5.26
CA LEU A 299 -5.25 -8.76 5.34
C LEU A 299 -6.45 -8.81 6.29
N LEU A 300 -6.36 -8.18 7.47
CA LEU A 300 -7.47 -8.08 8.42
C LEU A 300 -8.66 -7.36 7.81
N GLY A 301 -8.46 -6.22 7.15
CA GLY A 301 -9.52 -5.51 6.45
C GLY A 301 -10.22 -6.35 5.38
N ARG A 302 -9.45 -7.14 4.61
CA ARG A 302 -10.02 -8.08 3.62
C ARG A 302 -10.81 -9.22 4.26
N LEU A 303 -10.31 -9.76 5.39
CA LEU A 303 -11.03 -10.80 6.14
C LEU A 303 -12.34 -10.24 6.72
N GLU A 304 -12.33 -9.00 7.21
CA GLU A 304 -13.54 -8.31 7.67
C GLU A 304 -14.51 -8.07 6.51
N GLU A 305 -14.03 -7.58 5.37
CA GLU A 305 -14.85 -7.37 4.18
C GLU A 305 -15.49 -8.69 3.71
N MET A 306 -14.69 -9.76 3.59
CA MET A 306 -15.20 -11.10 3.25
C MET A 306 -16.17 -11.65 4.30
N SER A 307 -15.96 -11.30 5.58
CA SER A 307 -16.83 -11.71 6.69
C SER A 307 -18.12 -10.90 6.76
N THR A 308 -18.19 -9.72 6.17
CA THR A 308 -19.32 -8.79 6.32
C THR A 308 -20.06 -8.50 5.01
N THR A 309 -19.49 -8.85 3.86
CA THR A 309 -20.06 -8.54 2.54
C THR A 309 -20.54 -9.81 1.82
N ASP A 310 -21.67 -9.73 1.13
CA ASP A 310 -22.16 -10.77 0.21
C ASP A 310 -21.43 -10.63 -1.15
N MET A 311 -20.69 -11.65 -1.54
CA MET A 311 -19.83 -11.61 -2.73
C MET A 311 -20.57 -11.47 -4.05
N LEU A 312 -21.86 -11.82 -4.11
CA LEU A 312 -22.65 -11.72 -5.33
C LEU A 312 -23.19 -10.31 -5.55
N THR A 313 -23.76 -9.71 -4.48
CA THR A 313 -24.49 -8.43 -4.59
C THR A 313 -23.70 -7.23 -4.14
N GLY A 314 -22.55 -7.46 -3.43
CA GLY A 314 -21.77 -6.39 -2.81
C GLY A 314 -22.51 -5.65 -1.69
N LEU A 315 -23.59 -6.23 -1.15
CA LEU A 315 -24.30 -5.76 0.04
C LEU A 315 -23.69 -6.36 1.30
N LEU A 316 -24.09 -5.86 2.46
CA LEU A 316 -23.74 -6.50 3.73
C LEU A 316 -24.38 -7.90 3.81
N ASN A 317 -23.67 -8.84 4.41
CA ASN A 317 -24.16 -10.20 4.55
C ASN A 317 -24.91 -10.43 5.88
N ARG A 318 -25.38 -11.66 6.09
CA ARG A 318 -26.08 -12.05 7.30
C ARG A 318 -25.26 -11.86 8.58
N SER A 319 -23.95 -12.15 8.54
CA SER A 319 -23.08 -11.99 9.72
C SER A 319 -22.95 -10.52 10.13
N ALA A 320 -22.89 -9.61 9.18
CA ALA A 320 -22.92 -8.17 9.43
C ALA A 320 -24.26 -7.74 10.05
N MET A 321 -25.37 -8.27 9.52
CA MET A 321 -26.70 -8.03 10.08
C MET A 321 -26.80 -8.49 11.54
N ASP A 322 -26.41 -9.73 11.84
CA ASP A 322 -26.49 -10.30 13.17
C ASP A 322 -25.68 -9.46 14.18
N ARG A 323 -24.46 -9.05 13.82
CA ARG A 323 -23.62 -8.15 14.61
C ARG A 323 -24.31 -6.80 14.86
N ARG A 324 -24.89 -6.22 13.82
CA ARG A 324 -25.60 -4.94 13.92
C ARG A 324 -26.80 -5.00 14.87
N ILE A 325 -27.53 -6.10 14.84
CA ILE A 325 -28.66 -6.33 15.76
C ILE A 325 -28.18 -6.47 17.20
N GLU A 326 -27.08 -7.19 17.44
CA GLU A 326 -26.45 -7.29 18.77
C GLU A 326 -26.02 -5.93 19.31
N GLU A 327 -25.42 -5.08 18.46
CA GLU A 327 -25.06 -3.70 18.83
C GLU A 327 -26.30 -2.87 19.22
N LEU A 328 -27.39 -2.97 18.44
CA LEU A 328 -28.64 -2.27 18.73
C LEU A 328 -29.22 -2.72 20.08
N LEU A 329 -29.15 -4.01 20.39
CA LEU A 329 -29.65 -4.58 21.64
C LEU A 329 -28.74 -4.27 22.84
N SER A 330 -27.46 -4.00 22.64
CA SER A 330 -26.50 -3.72 23.73
C SER A 330 -26.76 -2.40 24.46
N GLY A 331 -27.65 -1.56 23.96
CA GLY A 331 -28.02 -0.26 24.56
C GLY A 331 -26.94 0.81 24.46
N LYS A 332 -25.84 0.57 23.72
CA LYS A 332 -24.74 1.56 23.53
C LYS A 332 -25.12 2.72 22.59
N ASN A 333 -26.27 2.64 21.91
CA ASN A 333 -26.71 3.62 20.92
C ASN A 333 -27.67 4.66 21.52
N GLU A 334 -27.20 5.49 22.45
CA GLU A 334 -28.01 6.53 23.12
C GLU A 334 -28.59 7.60 22.13
N SER A 335 -28.03 7.72 20.93
CA SER A 335 -28.47 8.68 19.90
C SER A 335 -29.51 8.13 18.93
N LEU A 336 -29.89 6.85 19.03
CA LEU A 336 -30.83 6.24 18.10
C LEU A 336 -32.27 6.44 18.56
N MET A 337 -32.99 7.35 17.89
CA MET A 337 -34.38 7.74 18.26
C MET A 337 -35.45 6.95 17.49
N SER A 338 -35.11 6.41 16.32
CA SER A 338 -36.05 5.67 15.47
C SER A 338 -35.28 4.70 14.56
N LEU A 339 -35.98 3.67 14.07
CA LEU A 339 -35.40 2.72 13.14
C LEU A 339 -36.47 2.29 12.11
N GLY A 340 -36.19 2.50 10.83
CA GLY A 340 -36.93 1.88 9.75
C GLY A 340 -36.38 0.49 9.49
N ILE A 341 -37.24 -0.53 9.49
CA ILE A 341 -36.88 -1.93 9.23
C ILE A 341 -37.67 -2.38 8.01
N TYR A 342 -36.97 -2.91 6.99
CA TYR A 342 -37.61 -3.48 5.81
C TYR A 342 -37.08 -4.89 5.56
N PHE A 343 -37.96 -5.81 5.19
CA PHE A 343 -37.63 -7.09 4.61
C PHE A 343 -38.08 -7.12 3.15
N ALA A 344 -37.26 -7.72 2.30
CA ALA A 344 -37.58 -7.89 0.90
C ALA A 344 -37.17 -9.31 0.45
N ASP A 345 -37.96 -9.90 -0.43
CA ASP A 345 -37.75 -11.22 -0.99
C ASP A 345 -37.95 -11.19 -2.51
N VAL A 346 -37.03 -11.79 -3.28
CA VAL A 346 -37.08 -11.77 -4.75
C VAL A 346 -38.06 -12.82 -5.27
N ASN A 347 -39.18 -12.36 -5.80
CA ASN A 347 -40.16 -13.24 -6.41
C ASN A 347 -39.66 -13.86 -7.72
N GLY A 348 -39.93 -15.13 -7.93
CA GLY A 348 -39.67 -15.82 -9.19
C GLY A 348 -38.23 -16.28 -9.39
N LEU A 349 -37.32 -16.15 -8.42
CA LEU A 349 -35.91 -16.57 -8.55
C LEU A 349 -35.80 -18.03 -8.99
N LYS A 350 -36.57 -18.94 -8.38
CA LYS A 350 -36.54 -20.36 -8.75
C LYS A 350 -36.99 -20.58 -10.19
N ALA A 351 -38.07 -19.94 -10.63
CA ALA A 351 -38.56 -20.03 -12.00
C ALA A 351 -37.55 -19.48 -13.02
N THR A 352 -36.84 -18.41 -12.69
CA THR A 352 -35.77 -17.84 -13.49
C THR A 352 -34.58 -18.81 -13.60
N ASN A 353 -34.16 -19.42 -12.49
CA ASN A 353 -33.12 -20.43 -12.49
C ASN A 353 -33.49 -21.66 -13.33
N ASP A 354 -34.71 -22.15 -13.17
CA ASP A 354 -35.19 -23.34 -13.90
C ASP A 354 -35.32 -23.06 -15.41
N ALA A 355 -35.68 -21.84 -15.80
CA ALA A 355 -35.89 -21.45 -17.19
C ALA A 355 -34.58 -21.01 -17.91
N SER A 356 -33.66 -20.34 -17.21
CA SER A 356 -32.55 -19.64 -17.85
C SER A 356 -31.19 -19.87 -17.14
N GLY A 357 -31.13 -20.80 -16.19
CA GLY A 357 -29.92 -21.18 -15.46
C GLY A 357 -29.54 -20.23 -14.31
N HIS A 358 -28.61 -20.68 -13.48
CA HIS A 358 -28.20 -19.96 -12.26
C HIS A 358 -27.63 -18.56 -12.51
N GLU A 359 -26.92 -18.36 -13.62
CA GLU A 359 -26.41 -17.03 -13.99
C GLU A 359 -27.52 -15.98 -14.19
N ALA A 360 -28.70 -16.43 -14.66
CA ALA A 360 -29.85 -15.54 -14.81
C ALA A 360 -30.44 -15.16 -13.44
N GLY A 361 -30.47 -16.12 -12.51
CA GLY A 361 -30.85 -15.85 -11.13
C GLY A 361 -29.87 -14.92 -10.41
N ASP A 362 -28.58 -15.10 -10.63
CA ASP A 362 -27.54 -14.23 -10.06
C ASP A 362 -27.71 -12.80 -10.57
N ARG A 363 -27.95 -12.58 -11.85
CA ARG A 363 -28.25 -11.26 -12.39
C ARG A 363 -29.51 -10.65 -11.79
N LEU A 364 -30.54 -11.45 -11.53
CA LEU A 364 -31.77 -11.00 -10.87
C LEU A 364 -31.51 -10.55 -9.43
N LEU A 365 -30.67 -11.28 -8.70
CA LEU A 365 -30.27 -10.93 -7.33
C LEU A 365 -29.42 -9.66 -7.27
N ILE A 366 -28.47 -9.50 -8.21
CA ILE A 366 -27.67 -8.27 -8.34
C ILE A 366 -28.57 -7.07 -8.61
N ALA A 367 -29.50 -7.21 -9.58
CA ALA A 367 -30.41 -6.15 -9.95
C ALA A 367 -31.38 -5.78 -8.79
N ALA A 368 -31.79 -6.76 -7.97
CA ALA A 368 -32.56 -6.52 -6.75
C ALA A 368 -31.75 -5.73 -5.71
N GLY A 369 -30.48 -6.12 -5.52
CA GLY A 369 -29.56 -5.39 -4.65
C GLY A 369 -29.34 -3.95 -5.09
N ASP A 370 -29.16 -3.72 -6.37
CA ASP A 370 -28.98 -2.36 -6.93
C ASP A 370 -30.25 -1.50 -6.81
N LEU A 371 -31.41 -2.08 -6.98
CA LEU A 371 -32.68 -1.40 -6.71
C LEU A 371 -32.83 -0.97 -5.24
N LEU A 372 -32.39 -1.85 -4.31
CA LEU A 372 -32.38 -1.52 -2.91
C LEU A 372 -31.37 -0.41 -2.58
N LYS A 373 -30.16 -0.44 -3.16
CA LYS A 373 -29.16 0.65 -3.01
C LYS A 373 -29.72 1.98 -3.50
N GLU A 374 -30.35 1.99 -4.69
CA GLU A 374 -30.96 3.20 -5.24
C GLU A 374 -32.10 3.74 -4.32
N THR A 375 -32.91 2.85 -3.76
CA THR A 375 -34.04 3.22 -2.92
C THR A 375 -33.62 3.67 -1.52
N PHE A 376 -32.59 3.05 -0.95
CA PHE A 376 -32.15 3.22 0.44
C PHE A 376 -30.72 3.75 0.54
N ASP A 377 -30.34 4.64 -0.38
CA ASP A 377 -29.02 5.26 -0.37
C ASP A 377 -28.70 5.88 1.01
N GLY A 378 -27.49 5.61 1.51
CA GLY A 378 -27.03 6.06 2.83
C GLY A 378 -27.51 5.20 4.01
N TYR A 379 -28.22 4.08 3.78
CA TYR A 379 -28.69 3.17 4.82
C TYR A 379 -28.03 1.78 4.69
N GLU A 380 -28.18 0.97 5.76
CA GLU A 380 -27.58 -0.36 5.85
C GLU A 380 -28.46 -1.39 5.13
N ILE A 381 -27.91 -2.04 4.10
CA ILE A 381 -28.63 -3.01 3.26
C ILE A 381 -27.92 -4.36 3.36
N TYR A 382 -28.68 -5.39 3.70
CA TYR A 382 -28.17 -6.74 3.96
C TYR A 382 -28.80 -7.77 3.03
N ARG A 383 -28.02 -8.71 2.52
CA ARG A 383 -28.53 -9.96 1.97
C ARG A 383 -28.47 -11.04 3.04
N VAL A 384 -29.66 -11.49 3.50
CA VAL A 384 -29.82 -12.35 4.67
C VAL A 384 -29.85 -13.83 4.31
N GLY A 385 -30.36 -14.14 3.12
CA GLY A 385 -30.52 -15.50 2.60
C GLY A 385 -30.42 -15.54 1.09
N GLY A 386 -30.78 -16.65 0.46
CA GLY A 386 -30.70 -16.84 -1.00
C GLY A 386 -31.35 -15.69 -1.80
N ASP A 387 -32.64 -15.43 -1.54
CA ASP A 387 -33.49 -14.43 -2.16
C ASP A 387 -33.96 -13.33 -1.19
N GLU A 388 -33.50 -13.36 0.06
CA GLU A 388 -33.96 -12.48 1.16
C GLU A 388 -32.97 -11.35 1.41
N PHE A 389 -33.52 -10.14 1.56
CA PHE A 389 -32.81 -8.91 1.89
C PHE A 389 -33.44 -8.23 3.09
N MET A 390 -32.62 -7.50 3.84
CA MET A 390 -33.07 -6.64 4.92
C MET A 390 -32.44 -5.27 4.80
N VAL A 391 -33.21 -4.23 5.20
CA VAL A 391 -32.69 -2.85 5.26
C VAL A 391 -32.95 -2.29 6.65
N LEU A 392 -31.93 -1.69 7.24
CA LEU A 392 -32.01 -0.95 8.49
C LEU A 392 -31.72 0.53 8.22
N CYS A 393 -32.65 1.38 8.67
CA CYS A 393 -32.57 2.82 8.47
C CYS A 393 -32.58 3.54 9.82
N PRO A 394 -31.40 3.72 10.46
CA PRO A 394 -31.27 4.45 11.71
C PRO A 394 -31.73 5.90 11.59
N ASN A 395 -32.43 6.41 12.60
CA ASN A 395 -32.93 7.79 12.70
C ASN A 395 -33.76 8.26 11.49
N MET A 396 -34.42 7.33 10.79
CA MET A 396 -35.33 7.65 9.70
C MET A 396 -36.58 8.34 10.22
N GLU A 397 -37.10 9.33 9.48
CA GLU A 397 -38.40 9.94 9.77
C GLU A 397 -39.56 9.03 9.35
N LYS A 398 -40.66 9.10 10.08
CA LYS A 398 -41.82 8.24 9.84
C LYS A 398 -42.47 8.46 8.45
N ASN A 399 -42.41 9.66 7.93
CA ASN A 399 -42.92 9.96 6.60
C ASN A 399 -42.06 9.38 5.52
N ASP A 400 -40.72 9.52 5.63
CA ASP A 400 -39.75 8.93 4.71
C ASP A 400 -39.85 7.41 4.69
N PHE A 401 -40.08 6.81 5.87
CA PHE A 401 -40.34 5.35 5.97
C PHE A 401 -41.51 4.93 5.08
N LYS A 402 -42.65 5.62 5.14
CA LYS A 402 -43.82 5.31 4.33
C LYS A 402 -43.59 5.54 2.84
N GLU A 403 -43.00 6.68 2.52
CA GLU A 403 -42.72 7.08 1.13
C GLU A 403 -41.79 6.06 0.44
N ARG A 404 -40.74 5.59 1.11
CA ARG A 404 -39.85 4.60 0.55
C ARG A 404 -40.51 3.22 0.43
N LEU A 405 -41.33 2.82 1.38
CA LEU A 405 -42.10 1.57 1.30
C LEU A 405 -43.08 1.58 0.11
N ASP A 406 -43.76 2.68 -0.08
CA ASP A 406 -44.70 2.87 -1.20
C ASP A 406 -43.93 2.99 -2.52
N TYR A 407 -42.77 3.67 -2.54
CA TYR A 407 -41.94 3.80 -3.72
C TYR A 407 -41.48 2.45 -4.21
N ILE A 408 -40.87 1.61 -3.33
CA ILE A 408 -40.36 0.30 -3.72
C ILE A 408 -41.47 -0.66 -4.20
N ARG A 409 -42.66 -0.59 -3.58
CA ARG A 409 -43.82 -1.36 -4.01
C ARG A 409 -44.40 -0.91 -5.39
N ASN A 410 -44.25 0.36 -5.75
CA ASN A 410 -44.81 0.91 -7.00
C ASN A 410 -43.81 0.88 -8.18
N ILE A 411 -42.48 1.03 -7.91
CA ILE A 411 -41.48 1.04 -8.98
C ILE A 411 -41.39 -0.32 -9.69
N GLN A 412 -41.61 -1.40 -8.93
CA GLN A 412 -41.64 -2.77 -9.47
C GLN A 412 -42.73 -2.94 -10.53
N LYS A 413 -43.89 -2.32 -10.33
CA LYS A 413 -45.00 -2.36 -11.30
C LYS A 413 -44.63 -1.66 -12.61
N LYS A 414 -43.72 -0.70 -12.56
CA LYS A 414 -43.28 0.09 -13.74
C LYS A 414 -42.10 -0.57 -14.47
N ARG A 415 -41.13 -1.13 -13.74
CA ARG A 415 -39.96 -1.78 -14.33
C ARG A 415 -40.26 -3.14 -14.91
N GLY A 416 -41.07 -3.96 -14.23
CA GLY A 416 -41.54 -5.27 -14.73
C GLY A 416 -40.48 -6.39 -14.78
N ASP A 417 -39.21 -6.07 -14.56
CA ASP A 417 -38.06 -6.97 -14.64
C ASP A 417 -37.65 -7.53 -13.26
N ILE A 418 -37.95 -6.80 -12.19
CA ILE A 418 -37.65 -7.19 -10.82
C ILE A 418 -38.92 -7.10 -9.98
N ILE A 419 -39.27 -8.16 -9.31
CA ILE A 419 -40.43 -8.19 -8.41
C ILE A 419 -39.97 -8.60 -7.02
N LEU A 420 -40.07 -7.66 -6.07
CA LEU A 420 -39.80 -7.90 -4.66
C LEU A 420 -41.10 -7.98 -3.85
N ALA A 421 -41.24 -8.96 -2.99
CA ALA A 421 -42.20 -8.88 -1.90
C ALA A 421 -41.57 -8.02 -0.78
N VAL A 422 -42.24 -6.98 -0.31
CA VAL A 422 -41.67 -6.06 0.66
C VAL A 422 -42.61 -5.81 1.81
N GLY A 423 -42.11 -5.97 3.05
CA GLY A 423 -42.76 -5.60 4.30
C GLY A 423 -41.88 -4.60 5.07
N GLY A 424 -42.49 -3.82 5.92
CA GLY A 424 -41.73 -2.85 6.70
C GLY A 424 -42.35 -2.49 8.03
N LYS A 425 -41.51 -2.17 9.00
CA LYS A 425 -41.89 -1.74 10.35
C LYS A 425 -41.10 -0.51 10.77
N TYR A 426 -41.80 0.47 11.28
CA TYR A 426 -41.21 1.65 11.88
C TYR A 426 -41.14 1.50 13.39
N ALA A 427 -39.94 1.43 13.95
CA ALA A 427 -39.67 1.26 15.36
C ALA A 427 -39.28 2.59 16.01
N THR A 428 -39.83 2.89 17.19
CA THR A 428 -39.44 4.02 18.06
C THR A 428 -38.88 3.54 19.39
N ASN A 429 -38.88 2.23 19.63
CA ASN A 429 -38.32 1.61 20.81
C ASN A 429 -37.37 0.48 20.38
N ILE A 430 -36.07 0.79 20.42
CA ILE A 430 -35.02 -0.13 19.93
C ILE A 430 -34.93 -1.43 20.75
N SER A 431 -35.35 -1.42 22.02
CA SER A 431 -35.37 -2.67 22.83
C SER A 431 -36.30 -3.74 22.28
N LYS A 432 -37.23 -3.39 21.39
CA LYS A 432 -38.17 -4.30 20.72
C LYS A 432 -37.80 -4.63 19.27
N VAL A 433 -36.58 -4.32 18.85
CA VAL A 433 -36.15 -4.48 17.47
C VAL A 433 -36.43 -5.89 16.93
N LEU A 434 -36.24 -6.95 17.71
CA LEU A 434 -36.48 -8.32 17.27
C LEU A 434 -37.98 -8.60 17.00
N ASP A 435 -38.89 -8.01 17.80
CA ASP A 435 -40.33 -8.14 17.57
C ASP A 435 -40.77 -7.31 16.35
N ASP A 436 -40.20 -6.13 16.18
CA ASP A 436 -40.47 -5.25 15.02
C ASP A 436 -39.93 -5.87 13.72
N MET A 437 -38.79 -6.57 13.76
CA MET A 437 -38.26 -7.35 12.63
C MET A 437 -39.24 -8.48 12.25
N LYS A 438 -39.74 -9.25 13.20
CA LYS A 438 -40.75 -10.28 12.94
C LYS A 438 -42.00 -9.72 12.29
N GLN A 439 -42.44 -8.52 12.70
CA GLN A 439 -43.62 -7.89 12.11
C GLN A 439 -43.36 -7.45 10.67
N ALA A 440 -42.19 -6.93 10.39
CA ALA A 440 -41.79 -6.54 9.02
C ALA A 440 -41.70 -7.77 8.09
N ASP A 441 -41.17 -8.90 8.60
CA ASP A 441 -41.12 -10.17 7.89
C ASP A 441 -42.51 -10.72 7.60
N ILE A 442 -43.44 -10.71 8.58
CA ILE A 442 -44.83 -11.11 8.38
C ILE A 442 -45.48 -10.28 7.28
N GLU A 443 -45.30 -8.97 7.29
CA GLU A 443 -45.85 -8.08 6.25
C GLU A 443 -45.27 -8.39 4.85
N MET A 444 -43.98 -8.65 4.76
CA MET A 444 -43.34 -9.11 3.52
C MET A 444 -43.95 -10.41 3.02
N TYR A 445 -44.12 -11.40 3.90
CA TYR A 445 -44.73 -12.68 3.55
C TYR A 445 -46.17 -12.56 3.07
N GLU A 446 -46.98 -11.68 3.69
CA GLU A 446 -48.32 -11.37 3.21
C GLU A 446 -48.32 -10.73 1.82
N ASN A 447 -47.38 -9.83 1.55
CA ASN A 447 -47.19 -9.23 0.26
C ASN A 447 -46.76 -10.27 -0.80
N LYS A 448 -45.89 -11.23 -0.42
CA LYS A 448 -45.51 -12.36 -1.27
C LYS A 448 -46.72 -13.26 -1.64
N LYS A 449 -47.61 -13.56 -0.69
CA LYS A 449 -48.84 -14.33 -0.94
C LYS A 449 -49.79 -13.64 -1.90
N GLN A 450 -49.92 -12.31 -1.83
CA GLN A 450 -50.77 -11.55 -2.75
C GLN A 450 -50.25 -11.64 -4.18
N TYR A 451 -48.94 -11.63 -4.37
CA TYR A 451 -48.31 -11.80 -5.69
C TYR A 451 -48.65 -13.15 -6.31
N TYR A 452 -48.43 -14.26 -5.60
CA TYR A 452 -48.71 -15.61 -6.09
C TYR A 452 -50.20 -15.96 -6.17
N GLY A 453 -51.03 -15.37 -5.30
CA GLY A 453 -52.49 -15.51 -5.33
C GLY A 453 -53.18 -14.88 -6.52
N SER A 454 -52.60 -13.76 -7.02
CA SER A 454 -53.10 -13.07 -8.20
C SER A 454 -52.72 -13.78 -9.53
N ASP A 455 -51.69 -14.64 -9.53
CA ASP A 455 -51.23 -15.34 -10.73
C ASP A 455 -52.07 -16.61 -11.05
N HIS A 456 -52.71 -17.21 -10.03
CA HIS A 456 -53.63 -18.31 -10.24
C HIS A 456 -54.99 -17.89 -10.80
N SER A 457 -55.36 -16.61 -10.73
CA SER A 457 -56.58 -16.08 -11.32
C SER A 457 -56.48 -15.76 -12.85
N LYS A 458 -55.27 -15.81 -13.42
CA LYS A 458 -55.01 -15.59 -14.84
C LYS A 458 -54.83 -16.87 -15.68
N LYS A 459 -54.92 -18.04 -15.03
CA LYS A 459 -54.84 -19.36 -15.69
C LYS A 459 -56.11 -20.21 -15.56
N ALA A 460 -57.28 -19.57 -15.23
CA ALA A 460 -58.58 -20.20 -15.30
C ALA A 460 -59.37 -19.72 -16.53
#